data_93c13a50fa112da322d270960011758d
#
_entry.id   93c13a50fa112da322d270960011758d
#
_cell.length_a   1.000
_cell.length_b   1.000
_cell.length_c   1.000
_cell.angle_alpha   90.00
_cell.angle_beta   90.00
_cell.angle_gamma   90.00
#
_symmetry.space_group_name_H-M   'P 1'
#
loop_
_entity.id
_entity.type
_entity.pdbx_description
1 polymer ?
#
loop_
_entity_poly.entity_id
_entity_poly.type
_entity_poly.pdbx_seq_one_letter_code
_entity_poly.pdbx_strand_id
1 'polypeptide(L)'
;MAINTSDGNIDDFVLQIVRASSDTFSSLNTNTWGSNPVGTVNITPKSTSSLIMIHYTACVSGTSANDIAIRLLANGSAVQNANNGRNLMGAMQSTTPQNNWAGANSTCTFWHEPSTTSQVGYQVQHRMQTGGGSTVYFNGTAATSGNDSWGSRSFLTLVEYAQN
;
A
#
# COMPACT_ATOMS: atom_id res chain seq x y z
N MET A 1 -14.89 -7.72 -18.75
CA MET A 1 -15.56 -8.82 -18.05
C MET A 1 -16.81 -8.27 -17.39
N ALA A 2 -17.99 -8.70 -17.78
CA ALA A 2 -19.23 -8.25 -17.14
C ALA A 2 -19.50 -9.15 -15.93
N ILE A 3 -19.73 -8.55 -14.78
CA ILE A 3 -20.18 -9.26 -13.59
C ILE A 3 -21.67 -9.53 -13.80
N ASN A 4 -22.01 -10.78 -14.09
CA ASN A 4 -23.40 -11.20 -14.19
C ASN A 4 -23.81 -11.81 -12.84
N THR A 5 -24.42 -11.02 -11.99
CA THR A 5 -25.06 -11.51 -10.75
C THR A 5 -26.48 -11.92 -11.13
N SER A 6 -26.67 -13.19 -11.50
CA SER A 6 -28.00 -13.72 -11.90
C SER A 6 -29.05 -13.63 -10.79
N ASP A 7 -28.65 -13.38 -9.57
CA ASP A 7 -29.49 -13.34 -8.37
C ASP A 7 -29.26 -12.13 -7.46
N GLY A 8 -28.35 -11.22 -7.84
CA GLY A 8 -28.14 -9.94 -7.15
C GLY A 8 -27.49 -10.06 -5.76
N ASN A 9 -26.96 -11.21 -5.40
CA ASN A 9 -26.32 -11.40 -4.10
C ASN A 9 -24.82 -11.05 -4.19
N ILE A 10 -24.41 -9.94 -3.58
CA ILE A 10 -23.01 -9.50 -3.50
C ILE A 10 -22.17 -10.43 -2.63
N ASP A 11 -22.79 -11.17 -1.72
CA ASP A 11 -22.14 -12.04 -0.75
C ASP A 11 -21.46 -13.25 -1.41
N ASP A 12 -21.93 -13.67 -2.60
CA ASP A 12 -21.30 -14.76 -3.36
C ASP A 12 -20.03 -14.34 -4.09
N PHE A 13 -19.75 -13.02 -4.15
CA PHE A 13 -18.63 -12.48 -4.89
C PHE A 13 -17.46 -12.06 -4.00
N VAL A 14 -17.73 -11.44 -2.84
CA VAL A 14 -16.72 -11.08 -1.84
C VAL A 14 -16.65 -12.18 -0.79
N LEU A 15 -15.56 -12.93 -0.77
CA LEU A 15 -15.40 -14.08 0.13
C LEU A 15 -14.92 -13.68 1.52
N GLN A 16 -14.08 -12.65 1.63
CA GLN A 16 -13.64 -12.09 2.90
C GLN A 16 -12.99 -10.71 2.73
N ILE A 17 -12.94 -9.97 3.82
CA ILE A 17 -12.24 -8.71 3.94
C ILE A 17 -11.35 -8.75 5.17
N VAL A 18 -10.07 -8.41 5.00
CA VAL A 18 -9.11 -8.25 6.09
C VAL A 18 -8.54 -6.85 6.02
N ARG A 19 -8.48 -6.16 7.16
CA ARG A 19 -7.98 -4.79 7.23
C ARG A 19 -7.05 -4.62 8.41
N ALA A 20 -5.93 -3.92 8.19
CA ALA A 20 -5.08 -3.40 9.24
C ALA A 20 -4.85 -1.90 9.06
N SER A 21 -4.49 -1.24 10.13
CA SER A 21 -4.15 0.19 10.12
C SER A 21 -3.05 0.49 11.13
N SER A 22 -2.35 1.59 10.89
CA SER A 22 -1.36 2.13 11.82
C SER A 22 -1.44 3.66 11.83
N ASP A 23 -1.35 4.25 13.00
CA ASP A 23 -1.17 5.67 13.24
C ASP A 23 0.28 6.00 13.66
N THR A 24 1.15 4.98 13.69
CA THR A 24 2.55 5.14 14.04
C THR A 24 3.25 6.07 13.06
N PHE A 25 3.83 7.15 13.59
CA PHE A 25 4.73 7.99 12.82
C PHE A 25 6.00 7.21 12.46
N SER A 26 6.40 7.28 11.21
CA SER A 26 7.65 6.69 10.73
C SER A 26 8.24 7.48 9.60
N SER A 27 9.51 7.25 9.31
CA SER A 27 10.20 7.93 8.22
C SER A 27 11.07 6.98 7.40
N LEU A 28 11.28 7.36 6.16
CA LEU A 28 12.16 6.69 5.21
C LEU A 28 13.06 7.75 4.55
N ASN A 29 14.37 7.61 4.67
CA ASN A 29 15.37 8.53 4.12
C ASN A 29 16.35 7.86 3.15
N THR A 30 15.99 6.75 2.58
CA THR A 30 16.88 5.90 1.78
C THR A 30 16.29 5.60 0.42
N ASN A 31 17.16 5.36 -0.55
CA ASN A 31 16.79 4.84 -1.87
C ASN A 31 16.62 3.31 -1.88
N THR A 32 16.67 2.65 -0.74
CA THR A 32 16.32 1.24 -0.57
C THR A 32 14.83 1.09 -0.23
N TRP A 33 14.27 -0.10 -0.51
CA TRP A 33 12.90 -0.40 -0.19
C TRP A 33 12.72 -0.52 1.33
N GLY A 34 11.80 0.26 1.88
CA GLY A 34 11.40 0.24 3.28
C GLY A 34 9.93 -0.11 3.46
N SER A 35 9.61 -0.72 4.59
CA SER A 35 8.23 -1.08 4.93
C SER A 35 7.40 0.15 5.28
N ASN A 36 6.11 0.09 4.99
CA ASN A 36 5.14 1.06 5.47
C ASN A 36 4.81 0.80 6.97
N PRO A 37 4.20 1.76 7.67
CA PRO A 37 3.89 1.61 9.10
C PRO A 37 2.82 0.56 9.42
N VAL A 38 2.00 0.12 8.44
CA VAL A 38 0.98 -0.94 8.67
C VAL A 38 1.63 -2.32 8.78
N GLY A 39 2.80 -2.52 8.14
CA GLY A 39 3.48 -3.80 8.13
C GLY A 39 2.85 -4.82 7.18
N THR A 40 2.90 -6.09 7.57
CA THR A 40 2.36 -7.22 6.80
C THR A 40 0.94 -7.54 7.27
N VAL A 41 0.02 -7.69 6.32
CA VAL A 41 -1.36 -8.13 6.55
C VAL A 41 -1.56 -9.50 5.92
N ASN A 42 -2.07 -10.45 6.70
CA ASN A 42 -2.22 -11.83 6.29
C ASN A 42 -3.67 -12.14 5.91
N ILE A 43 -3.83 -12.91 4.84
CA ILE A 43 -5.12 -13.48 4.41
C ILE A 43 -4.91 -14.95 4.05
N THR A 44 -5.91 -15.79 4.33
CA THR A 44 -5.93 -17.19 3.90
C THR A 44 -7.00 -17.33 2.82
N PRO A 45 -6.62 -17.42 1.53
CA PRO A 45 -7.58 -17.48 0.44
C PRO A 45 -8.50 -18.71 0.57
N LYS A 46 -9.75 -18.54 0.20
CA LYS A 46 -10.77 -19.61 0.23
C LYS A 46 -10.67 -20.55 -0.96
N SER A 47 -10.08 -20.09 -2.08
CA SER A 47 -9.89 -20.86 -3.29
C SER A 47 -8.52 -20.56 -3.92
N THR A 48 -7.97 -21.54 -4.65
CA THR A 48 -6.76 -21.34 -5.46
C THR A 48 -7.03 -20.43 -6.67
N SER A 49 -8.28 -20.21 -7.06
CA SER A 49 -8.68 -19.27 -8.10
C SER A 49 -9.08 -17.89 -7.57
N SER A 50 -8.93 -17.63 -6.26
CA SER A 50 -9.31 -16.34 -5.68
C SER A 50 -8.47 -15.20 -6.23
N LEU A 51 -9.12 -14.05 -6.45
CA LEU A 51 -8.49 -12.77 -6.77
C LEU A 51 -8.47 -11.90 -5.50
N ILE A 52 -7.30 -11.44 -5.12
CA ILE A 52 -7.14 -10.54 -3.98
C ILE A 52 -6.94 -9.10 -4.50
N MET A 53 -7.81 -8.20 -4.09
CA MET A 53 -7.61 -6.77 -4.20
C MET A 53 -6.88 -6.26 -2.95
N ILE A 54 -5.77 -5.60 -3.15
CA ILE A 54 -4.96 -5.00 -2.08
C ILE A 54 -5.06 -3.49 -2.22
N HIS A 55 -5.81 -2.85 -1.33
CA HIS A 55 -6.00 -1.40 -1.32
C HIS A 55 -5.20 -0.79 -0.17
N TYR A 56 -4.27 0.08 -0.52
CA TYR A 56 -3.41 0.78 0.41
C TYR A 56 -3.65 2.29 0.35
N THR A 57 -3.76 2.89 1.53
CA THR A 57 -3.83 4.34 1.70
C THR A 57 -2.91 4.76 2.84
N ALA A 58 -2.10 5.78 2.61
CA ALA A 58 -1.27 6.38 3.63
C ALA A 58 -1.23 7.91 3.49
N CYS A 59 -1.14 8.60 4.61
CA CYS A 59 -0.73 10.00 4.62
C CYS A 59 0.79 10.04 4.56
N VAL A 60 1.33 10.74 3.57
CA VAL A 60 2.78 10.90 3.39
C VAL A 60 3.13 12.37 3.24
N SER A 61 4.30 12.73 3.72
CA SER A 61 4.92 14.04 3.54
C SER A 61 6.40 13.88 3.26
N GLY A 62 7.07 14.95 2.83
CA GLY A 62 8.50 14.87 2.52
C GLY A 62 9.19 16.21 2.66
N THR A 63 10.53 16.19 2.81
CA THR A 63 11.35 17.40 2.96
C THR A 63 11.72 18.05 1.63
N SER A 64 11.49 17.38 0.52
CA SER A 64 11.73 17.91 -0.84
C SER A 64 10.84 17.23 -1.88
N ALA A 65 10.76 17.83 -3.07
CA ALA A 65 10.06 17.26 -4.21
C ALA A 65 10.78 15.99 -4.69
N ASN A 66 10.35 14.83 -4.24
CA ASN A 66 10.90 13.55 -4.66
C ASN A 66 9.79 12.58 -5.02
N ASP A 67 10.07 11.79 -6.04
CA ASP A 67 9.20 10.69 -6.42
C ASP A 67 9.34 9.56 -5.41
N ILE A 68 8.21 9.06 -4.94
CA ILE A 68 8.13 7.87 -4.09
C ILE A 68 7.65 6.71 -4.94
N ALA A 69 8.48 5.70 -5.06
CA ALA A 69 8.08 4.44 -5.68
C ALA A 69 7.43 3.53 -4.64
N ILE A 70 6.36 2.84 -5.06
CA ILE A 70 5.59 1.92 -4.22
C ILE A 70 5.61 0.55 -4.87
N ARG A 71 5.78 -0.51 -4.09
CA ARG A 71 5.63 -1.89 -4.55
C ARG A 71 4.84 -2.73 -3.56
N LEU A 72 4.23 -3.81 -4.08
CA LEU A 72 3.59 -4.86 -3.30
C LEU A 72 4.51 -6.05 -3.16
N LEU A 73 4.56 -6.60 -1.95
CA LEU A 73 5.13 -7.93 -1.67
C LEU A 73 4.00 -8.91 -1.31
N ALA A 74 4.15 -10.16 -1.76
CA ALA A 74 3.41 -11.31 -1.28
C ALA A 74 4.42 -12.32 -0.73
N ASN A 75 4.30 -12.69 0.54
CA ASN A 75 5.24 -13.56 1.26
C ASN A 75 6.72 -13.12 1.09
N GLY A 76 6.96 -11.81 1.15
CA GLY A 76 8.29 -11.21 1.00
C GLY A 76 8.82 -11.10 -0.42
N SER A 77 8.15 -11.68 -1.40
CA SER A 77 8.51 -11.60 -2.82
C SER A 77 7.71 -10.50 -3.52
N ALA A 78 8.37 -9.72 -4.42
CA ALA A 78 7.68 -8.69 -5.16
C ALA A 78 6.64 -9.30 -6.11
N VAL A 79 5.40 -8.83 -6.02
CA VAL A 79 4.35 -9.15 -6.98
C VAL A 79 4.66 -8.41 -8.27
N GLN A 80 5.03 -9.14 -9.32
CA GLN A 80 5.38 -8.54 -10.60
C GLN A 80 4.13 -8.16 -11.37
N ASN A 81 3.94 -6.87 -11.63
CA ASN A 81 3.14 -6.43 -12.76
C ASN A 81 4.03 -6.35 -14.00
N ALA A 82 3.50 -6.75 -15.15
CA ALA A 82 4.16 -7.17 -16.38
C ALA A 82 5.06 -6.15 -17.11
N ASN A 83 5.44 -5.03 -16.52
CA ASN A 83 6.27 -4.03 -17.17
C ASN A 83 7.66 -3.93 -16.52
N ASN A 84 8.62 -4.64 -17.10
CA ASN A 84 10.07 -4.47 -16.88
C ASN A 84 10.57 -4.62 -15.44
N GLY A 85 9.97 -5.47 -14.60
CA GLY A 85 10.45 -5.74 -13.24
C GLY A 85 10.35 -4.53 -12.28
N ARG A 86 9.68 -3.47 -12.71
CA ARG A 86 9.38 -2.31 -11.89
C ARG A 86 7.92 -2.38 -11.46
N ASN A 87 7.66 -2.89 -10.29
CA ASN A 87 6.34 -2.77 -9.65
C ASN A 87 6.14 -1.33 -9.15
N LEU A 88 6.18 -0.39 -10.07
CA LEU A 88 5.89 1.01 -9.78
C LEU A 88 4.38 1.20 -9.97
N MET A 89 3.62 1.04 -8.91
CA MET A 89 2.22 1.45 -8.90
C MET A 89 2.08 2.65 -7.97
N GLY A 90 2.32 3.80 -8.54
CA GLY A 90 2.19 5.08 -7.89
C GLY A 90 3.54 5.75 -7.65
N ALA A 91 3.79 6.80 -8.38
CA ALA A 91 4.75 7.82 -8.01
C ALA A 91 3.97 8.91 -7.30
N MET A 92 4.38 9.27 -6.09
CA MET A 92 3.93 10.50 -5.48
C MET A 92 5.03 11.53 -5.66
N GLN A 93 4.66 12.65 -6.23
CA GLN A 93 5.48 13.83 -6.21
C GLN A 93 5.07 14.65 -4.98
N SER A 94 5.97 14.79 -4.01
CA SER A 94 5.82 15.81 -2.99
C SER A 94 6.07 17.17 -3.66
N THR A 95 5.02 17.88 -3.99
CA THR A 95 5.08 19.12 -4.78
C THR A 95 5.43 20.37 -3.97
N THR A 96 5.67 20.24 -2.67
CA THR A 96 5.92 21.42 -1.82
C THR A 96 7.27 21.34 -1.11
N PRO A 97 8.33 21.96 -1.69
CA PRO A 97 9.65 21.98 -1.08
C PRO A 97 9.77 22.86 0.16
N GLN A 98 8.75 23.59 0.55
CA GLN A 98 8.91 24.70 1.48
C GLN A 98 8.06 24.67 2.75
N ASN A 99 7.13 23.75 2.88
CA ASN A 99 6.34 23.65 4.11
C ASN A 99 6.41 22.23 4.67
N ASN A 100 7.19 22.07 5.72
CA ASN A 100 7.25 20.86 6.54
C ASN A 100 5.88 20.40 7.11
N TRP A 101 4.81 21.09 6.75
CA TRP A 101 3.44 20.88 7.23
C TRP A 101 2.49 20.26 6.20
N ALA A 102 2.91 20.13 4.94
CA ALA A 102 2.03 19.58 3.91
C ALA A 102 2.14 18.06 3.85
N GLY A 103 1.04 17.36 4.05
CA GLY A 103 0.88 15.95 3.82
C GLY A 103 -0.06 15.72 2.63
N ALA A 104 0.13 14.61 1.92
CA ALA A 104 -0.75 14.15 0.87
C ALA A 104 -1.16 12.70 1.11
N ASN A 105 -2.37 12.34 0.69
CA ASN A 105 -2.78 10.95 0.71
C ASN A 105 -2.21 10.21 -0.49
N SER A 106 -1.49 9.12 -0.22
CA SER A 106 -1.07 8.14 -1.21
C SER A 106 -2.03 6.98 -1.19
N THR A 107 -2.67 6.72 -2.32
CA THR A 107 -3.59 5.60 -2.46
C THR A 107 -3.18 4.78 -3.67
N CYS A 108 -3.09 3.47 -3.50
CA CYS A 108 -2.88 2.55 -4.61
C CYS A 108 -3.69 1.27 -4.41
N THR A 109 -4.03 0.64 -5.53
CA THR A 109 -4.75 -0.64 -5.55
C THR A 109 -3.96 -1.62 -6.40
N PHE A 110 -3.72 -2.80 -5.86
CA PHE A 110 -3.08 -3.91 -6.53
C PHE A 110 -4.06 -5.07 -6.66
N TRP A 111 -3.80 -5.93 -7.62
CA TRP A 111 -4.54 -7.17 -7.82
C TRP A 111 -3.55 -8.33 -7.87
N HIS A 112 -3.86 -9.42 -7.20
CA HIS A 112 -3.01 -10.60 -7.15
C HIS A 112 -3.84 -11.88 -7.08
N GLU A 113 -3.45 -12.85 -7.89
CA GLU A 113 -3.97 -14.22 -7.87
C GLU A 113 -2.93 -15.12 -7.18
N PRO A 114 -3.09 -15.40 -5.89
CA PRO A 114 -2.06 -16.12 -5.13
C PRO A 114 -1.94 -17.60 -5.48
N SER A 115 -2.93 -18.16 -6.17
CA SER A 115 -3.02 -19.57 -6.60
C SER A 115 -2.78 -20.57 -5.46
N THR A 116 -3.21 -20.24 -4.24
CA THR A 116 -3.05 -21.05 -3.03
C THR A 116 -4.16 -20.80 -2.04
N THR A 117 -4.45 -21.82 -1.21
CA THR A 117 -5.31 -21.70 -0.02
C THR A 117 -4.48 -21.61 1.27
N SER A 118 -3.15 -21.58 1.19
CA SER A 118 -2.28 -21.26 2.32
C SER A 118 -2.30 -19.78 2.62
N GLN A 119 -1.95 -19.41 3.86
CA GLN A 119 -1.85 -18.00 4.25
C GLN A 119 -0.84 -17.25 3.38
N VAL A 120 -1.23 -16.05 2.93
CA VAL A 120 -0.40 -15.11 2.17
C VAL A 120 -0.29 -13.81 2.94
N GLY A 121 0.95 -13.37 3.18
CA GLY A 121 1.25 -12.10 3.82
C GLY A 121 1.53 -11.01 2.77
N TYR A 122 0.70 -9.96 2.76
CA TYR A 122 0.87 -8.82 1.88
C TYR A 122 1.50 -7.64 2.61
N GLN A 123 2.48 -7.01 1.98
CA GLN A 123 3.15 -5.81 2.49
C GLN A 123 3.37 -4.81 1.37
N VAL A 124 3.09 -3.54 1.63
CA VAL A 124 3.46 -2.45 0.74
C VAL A 124 4.81 -1.88 1.16
N GLN A 125 5.70 -1.67 0.23
CA GLN A 125 6.98 -1.02 0.46
C GLN A 125 7.12 0.26 -0.34
N HIS A 126 7.90 1.17 0.19
CA HIS A 126 8.20 2.46 -0.41
C HIS A 126 9.70 2.62 -0.62
N ARG A 127 10.08 3.39 -1.63
CA ARG A 127 11.45 3.77 -1.90
C ARG A 127 11.48 5.19 -2.47
N MET A 128 12.47 5.96 -2.09
CA MET A 128 12.75 7.22 -2.78
C MET A 128 13.39 6.97 -4.13
N GLN A 129 12.94 7.66 -5.17
CA GLN A 129 13.41 7.45 -6.54
C GLN A 129 14.74 8.17 -6.80
N THR A 130 14.92 9.34 -6.22
CA THR A 130 16.14 10.16 -6.37
C THR A 130 16.94 10.16 -5.08
N GLY A 131 18.23 9.89 -5.18
CA GLY A 131 19.13 9.75 -4.03
C GLY A 131 19.42 11.06 -3.30
N GLY A 132 19.64 10.96 -2.00
CA GLY A 132 20.41 11.89 -1.20
C GLY A 132 19.62 13.02 -0.53
N GLY A 133 19.46 12.94 0.77
CA GLY A 133 19.11 14.08 1.63
C GLY A 133 17.63 14.36 1.84
N SER A 134 16.73 13.58 1.27
CA SER A 134 15.29 13.75 1.47
C SER A 134 14.72 12.66 2.37
N THR A 135 13.73 13.03 3.17
CA THR A 135 13.02 12.10 4.04
C THR A 135 11.54 12.10 3.69
N VAL A 136 10.95 10.91 3.58
CA VAL A 136 9.51 10.70 3.52
C VAL A 136 9.02 10.34 4.91
N TYR A 137 7.95 10.97 5.34
CA TYR A 137 7.28 10.70 6.60
C TYR A 137 5.91 10.08 6.34
N PHE A 138 5.55 9.12 7.19
CA PHE A 138 4.25 8.46 7.19
C PHE A 138 3.50 8.83 8.45
N ASN A 139 2.20 9.09 8.31
CA ASN A 139 1.28 9.43 9.39
C ASN A 139 1.67 10.71 10.17
N GLY A 140 2.35 11.63 9.50
CA GLY A 140 2.79 12.89 10.07
C GLY A 140 3.60 13.71 9.09
N THR A 141 4.24 14.76 9.57
CA THR A 141 5.06 15.67 8.77
C THR A 141 6.45 15.87 9.40
N ALA A 142 7.38 16.45 8.67
CA ALA A 142 8.72 16.78 9.18
C ALA A 142 8.69 17.74 10.38
N ALA A 143 7.66 18.58 10.48
CA ALA A 143 7.52 19.54 11.58
C ALA A 143 6.91 18.92 12.85
N THR A 144 6.31 17.74 12.74
CA THR A 144 5.63 17.04 13.84
C THR A 144 6.39 15.77 14.22
N SER A 145 7.69 15.89 14.47
CA SER A 145 8.56 14.78 14.91
C SER A 145 8.23 14.28 16.34
N GLY A 146 6.99 14.23 16.70
CA GLY A 146 6.45 13.75 17.97
C GLY A 146 4.95 13.97 17.97
N ASN A 147 4.22 13.20 18.66
CA ASN A 147 2.80 13.11 19.02
C ASN A 147 1.74 14.11 18.49
N ASP A 148 2.12 15.18 17.82
CA ASP A 148 1.21 16.13 17.16
C ASP A 148 0.87 15.69 15.72
N SER A 149 0.88 14.38 15.47
CA SER A 149 0.39 13.85 14.23
C SER A 149 -1.08 14.28 14.09
N TRP A 150 -1.42 14.87 12.98
CA TRP A 150 -2.76 15.33 12.61
C TRP A 150 -3.78 14.17 12.56
N GLY A 151 -3.62 13.13 13.38
CA GLY A 151 -4.49 11.97 13.43
C GLY A 151 -4.52 11.17 12.14
N SER A 152 -3.50 11.34 11.29
CA SER A 152 -3.43 10.60 10.04
C SER A 152 -3.10 9.13 10.29
N ARG A 153 -3.71 8.27 9.50
CA ARG A 153 -3.60 6.81 9.64
C ARG A 153 -3.41 6.17 8.27
N SER A 154 -2.48 5.22 8.22
CA SER A 154 -2.33 4.34 7.07
C SER A 154 -3.21 3.11 7.21
N PHE A 155 -3.72 2.62 6.07
CA PHE A 155 -4.57 1.44 5.99
C PHE A 155 -4.07 0.49 4.91
N LEU A 156 -4.19 -0.80 5.17
CA LEU A 156 -4.04 -1.85 4.17
C LEU A 156 -5.27 -2.75 4.27
N THR A 157 -6.06 -2.78 3.20
CA THR A 157 -7.29 -3.58 3.09
C THR A 157 -7.09 -4.62 2.02
N LEU A 158 -7.37 -5.86 2.36
CA LEU A 158 -7.38 -7.02 1.47
C LEU A 158 -8.82 -7.43 1.27
N VAL A 159 -9.26 -7.54 0.02
CA VAL A 159 -10.59 -8.04 -0.33
C VAL A 159 -10.41 -9.24 -1.24
N GLU A 160 -10.93 -10.39 -0.82
CA GLU A 160 -10.94 -11.60 -1.64
C GLU A 160 -12.21 -11.70 -2.44
N TYR A 161 -12.05 -11.94 -3.73
CA TYR A 161 -13.13 -12.16 -4.67
C TYR A 161 -13.11 -13.60 -5.19
N ALA A 162 -14.29 -14.19 -5.32
CA ALA A 162 -14.47 -15.41 -6.09
C ALA A 162 -14.20 -15.12 -7.58
N GLN A 163 -13.48 -16.02 -8.23
CA GLN A 163 -13.42 -16.08 -9.70
C GLN A 163 -14.18 -17.31 -10.16
N ASN A 164 -15.17 -17.10 -11.02
CA ASN A 164 -15.96 -18.18 -11.65
C ASN A 164 -15.28 -18.66 -12.93
#